data_af1a182643620131854f1563f079869c
#
_entry.id   af1a182643620131854f1563f079869c
#
_cell.length_a   1.000
_cell.length_b   1.000
_cell.length_c   1.000
_cell.angle_alpha   90.00
_cell.angle_beta   90.00
_cell.angle_gamma   90.00
#
_symmetry.space_group_name_H-M   'P 1'
#
loop_
_entity.id
_entity.type
_entity.pdbx_description
1 polymer ?
#
loop_
_entity_poly.entity_id
_entity_poly.type
_entity_poly.pdbx_seq_one_letter_code
_entity_poly.pdbx_strand_id
1 'polypeptide(L)'
;VLAIVCDGMGGHQGGDVASTMAVTHLGHNFSMTDFADANLAHKWLDVQLNSENETILKTADKFPDLNGMGTTIVLAFAFDKNALIAHLGDSRAYSYSEGKFVQLTEDHSLVNELVKMGQITKEQAKHHPQKNIITQALGVSSTIDPEFDEIKMGGNDIILLCTDGLTNSLSDPQIQQILATKELSLRERCNKLISEANRLGGGDNITVCLIWNKEDESSDR
;
A
#
# COMPACT_ATOMS: atom_id res chain seq x y z
N VAL A 1 8.63 13.25 -0.63
CA VAL A 1 8.82 12.01 0.15
C VAL A 1 8.17 10.86 -0.60
N LEU A 2 8.87 9.71 -0.73
CA LEU A 2 8.29 8.47 -1.23
C LEU A 2 8.19 7.48 -0.06
N ALA A 3 7.00 6.94 0.17
CA ALA A 3 6.75 5.83 1.07
C ALA A 3 6.23 4.63 0.28
N ILE A 4 6.71 3.42 0.61
CA ILE A 4 6.36 2.18 -0.09
C ILE A 4 6.06 1.10 0.95
N VAL A 5 4.99 0.34 0.72
CA VAL A 5 4.66 -0.88 1.44
C VAL A 5 4.44 -1.98 0.42
N CYS A 6 5.05 -3.13 0.66
CA CYS A 6 4.98 -4.31 -0.18
C CYS A 6 4.63 -5.54 0.68
N ASP A 7 3.80 -6.43 0.15
CA ASP A 7 3.48 -7.73 0.75
C ASP A 7 3.90 -8.85 -0.20
N GLY A 8 4.85 -9.65 0.25
CA GLY A 8 5.48 -10.67 -0.59
C GLY A 8 4.69 -11.98 -0.63
N MET A 9 4.54 -12.56 -1.82
CA MET A 9 3.86 -13.82 -2.07
C MET A 9 4.75 -14.82 -2.84
N GLY A 10 4.38 -16.09 -2.86
CA GLY A 10 5.15 -17.15 -3.56
C GLY A 10 5.97 -18.03 -2.64
N GLY A 11 5.51 -18.24 -1.39
CA GLY A 11 6.21 -18.96 -0.33
C GLY A 11 7.23 -18.07 0.40
N HIS A 12 7.66 -18.51 1.60
CA HIS A 12 8.43 -17.65 2.52
C HIS A 12 9.65 -16.97 1.89
N GLN A 13 10.48 -17.69 1.14
CA GLN A 13 11.69 -17.12 0.55
C GLN A 13 11.39 -16.25 -0.68
N GLY A 14 10.49 -16.67 -1.55
CA GLY A 14 10.16 -15.94 -2.76
C GLY A 14 9.52 -14.59 -2.49
N GLY A 15 8.53 -14.55 -1.59
CA GLY A 15 7.85 -13.33 -1.19
C GLY A 15 8.78 -12.30 -0.55
N ASP A 16 9.65 -12.73 0.37
CA ASP A 16 10.64 -11.85 1.02
C ASP A 16 11.60 -11.24 0.00
N VAL A 17 12.04 -12.02 -1.00
CA VAL A 17 12.92 -11.53 -2.05
C VAL A 17 12.20 -10.52 -2.93
N ALA A 18 10.99 -10.83 -3.41
CA ALA A 18 10.24 -9.95 -4.31
C ALA A 18 9.90 -8.60 -3.65
N SER A 19 9.38 -8.61 -2.41
CA SER A 19 9.05 -7.38 -1.68
C SER A 19 10.29 -6.55 -1.36
N THR A 20 11.41 -7.19 -0.98
CA THR A 20 12.69 -6.51 -0.73
C THR A 20 13.25 -5.88 -2.00
N MET A 21 13.20 -6.59 -3.15
CA MET A 21 13.62 -6.04 -4.44
C MET A 21 12.80 -4.79 -4.78
N ALA A 22 11.48 -4.87 -4.74
CA ALA A 22 10.60 -3.76 -5.08
C ALA A 22 10.88 -2.52 -4.22
N VAL A 23 10.93 -2.65 -2.89
CA VAL A 23 11.20 -1.53 -1.97
C VAL A 23 12.60 -0.95 -2.19
N THR A 24 13.62 -1.82 -2.33
CA THR A 24 15.02 -1.37 -2.42
C THR A 24 15.30 -0.69 -3.76
N HIS A 25 14.87 -1.29 -4.87
CA HIS A 25 15.14 -0.74 -6.21
C HIS A 25 14.37 0.58 -6.43
N LEU A 26 13.07 0.61 -6.11
CA LEU A 26 12.28 1.84 -6.24
C LEU A 26 12.81 2.96 -5.33
N GLY A 27 13.13 2.62 -4.07
CA GLY A 27 13.71 3.59 -3.13
C GLY A 27 15.06 4.13 -3.59
N HIS A 28 15.95 3.26 -4.11
CA HIS A 28 17.24 3.66 -4.67
C HIS A 28 17.05 4.56 -5.89
N ASN A 29 16.25 4.13 -6.86
CA ASN A 29 16.00 4.90 -8.08
C ASN A 29 15.38 6.26 -7.76
N PHE A 30 14.45 6.31 -6.78
CA PHE A 30 13.86 7.56 -6.32
C PHE A 30 14.92 8.51 -5.73
N SER A 31 15.88 8.00 -4.97
CA SER A 31 16.96 8.82 -4.38
C SER A 31 17.85 9.53 -5.41
N MET A 32 17.81 9.09 -6.66
CA MET A 32 18.56 9.67 -7.79
C MET A 32 17.72 10.64 -8.62
N THR A 33 16.50 10.95 -8.19
CA THR A 33 15.57 11.84 -8.90
C THR A 33 15.28 13.10 -8.10
N ASP A 34 14.90 14.15 -8.81
CA ASP A 34 14.45 15.42 -8.22
C ASP A 34 13.16 15.86 -8.93
N PHE A 35 12.02 15.34 -8.44
CA PHE A 35 10.71 15.69 -9.00
C PHE A 35 10.02 16.72 -8.15
N ALA A 36 9.53 17.76 -8.81
CA ALA A 36 8.64 18.76 -8.23
C ALA A 36 7.21 18.71 -8.80
N ASP A 37 6.91 17.76 -9.72
CA ASP A 37 5.67 17.73 -10.51
C ASP A 37 5.05 16.33 -10.49
N ALA A 38 3.74 16.26 -10.17
CA ALA A 38 2.95 15.03 -10.12
C ALA A 38 2.95 14.27 -11.46
N ASN A 39 2.87 14.98 -12.61
CA ASN A 39 2.85 14.33 -13.91
C ASN A 39 4.18 13.65 -14.25
N LEU A 40 5.31 14.25 -13.83
CA LEU A 40 6.63 13.63 -13.97
C LEU A 40 6.77 12.42 -13.03
N ALA A 41 6.29 12.56 -11.80
CA ALA A 41 6.28 11.46 -10.83
C ALA A 41 5.42 10.29 -11.32
N HIS A 42 4.24 10.54 -11.87
CA HIS A 42 3.36 9.50 -12.43
C HIS A 42 4.06 8.73 -13.56
N LYS A 43 4.60 9.44 -14.56
CA LYS A 43 5.32 8.80 -15.67
C LYS A 43 6.52 7.99 -15.21
N TRP A 44 7.25 8.54 -14.25
CA TRP A 44 8.41 7.86 -13.68
C TRP A 44 7.99 6.58 -12.94
N LEU A 45 6.95 6.65 -12.09
CA LEU A 45 6.45 5.50 -11.36
C LEU A 45 5.95 4.40 -12.30
N ASP A 46 5.21 4.75 -13.34
CA ASP A 46 4.74 3.78 -14.33
C ASP A 46 5.92 3.03 -14.98
N VAL A 47 6.95 3.76 -15.41
CA VAL A 47 8.18 3.16 -15.98
C VAL A 47 8.90 2.29 -14.95
N GLN A 48 9.03 2.75 -13.70
CA GLN A 48 9.73 2.01 -12.66
C GLN A 48 8.99 0.74 -12.26
N LEU A 49 7.67 0.78 -12.12
CA LEU A 49 6.86 -0.40 -11.76
C LEU A 49 6.94 -1.47 -12.86
N ASN A 50 6.84 -1.08 -14.13
CA ASN A 50 6.99 -2.01 -15.24
C ASN A 50 8.42 -2.61 -15.30
N SER A 51 9.46 -1.81 -15.11
CA SER A 51 10.84 -2.27 -15.05
C SER A 51 11.10 -3.23 -13.89
N GLU A 52 10.53 -2.94 -12.71
CA GLU A 52 10.66 -3.80 -11.54
C GLU A 52 9.91 -5.11 -11.72
N ASN A 53 8.72 -5.08 -12.31
CA ASN A 53 7.98 -6.30 -12.68
C ASN A 53 8.81 -7.22 -13.56
N GLU A 54 9.43 -6.69 -14.62
CA GLU A 54 10.33 -7.47 -15.46
C GLU A 54 11.55 -8.03 -14.69
N THR A 55 12.10 -7.25 -13.77
CA THR A 55 13.27 -7.64 -12.98
C THR A 55 12.93 -8.79 -12.05
N ILE A 56 11.77 -8.74 -11.38
CA ILE A 56 11.27 -9.81 -10.52
C ILE A 56 11.03 -11.08 -11.35
N LEU A 57 10.34 -10.99 -12.50
CA LEU A 57 10.10 -12.13 -13.39
C LEU A 57 11.39 -12.78 -13.87
N LYS A 58 12.34 -11.99 -14.36
CA LYS A 58 13.66 -12.48 -14.83
C LYS A 58 14.45 -13.14 -13.69
N THR A 59 14.30 -12.64 -12.47
CA THR A 59 14.96 -13.23 -11.30
C THR A 59 14.31 -14.56 -10.91
N ALA A 60 12.99 -14.64 -10.94
CA ALA A 60 12.25 -15.89 -10.70
C ALA A 60 12.61 -16.98 -11.71
N ASP A 61 12.72 -16.62 -13.01
CA ASP A 61 13.12 -17.55 -14.07
C ASP A 61 14.56 -18.07 -13.91
N LYS A 62 15.45 -17.22 -13.38
CA LYS A 62 16.87 -17.57 -13.21
C LYS A 62 17.13 -18.48 -12.01
N PHE A 63 16.32 -18.38 -10.97
CA PHE A 63 16.49 -19.08 -9.70
C PHE A 63 15.27 -19.95 -9.41
N PRO A 64 15.34 -21.29 -9.61
CA PRO A 64 14.20 -22.20 -9.42
C PRO A 64 13.51 -22.12 -8.05
N ASP A 65 14.29 -21.83 -6.99
CA ASP A 65 13.77 -21.70 -5.63
C ASP A 65 12.91 -20.42 -5.43
N LEU A 66 12.95 -19.49 -6.39
CA LEU A 66 12.17 -18.25 -6.41
C LEU A 66 11.02 -18.31 -7.44
N ASN A 67 10.75 -19.46 -8.04
CA ASN A 67 9.70 -19.60 -9.02
C ASN A 67 8.34 -19.26 -8.42
N GLY A 68 7.59 -18.38 -9.12
CA GLY A 68 6.30 -17.89 -8.66
C GLY A 68 6.36 -16.83 -7.55
N MET A 69 7.54 -16.25 -7.28
CA MET A 69 7.63 -15.09 -6.38
C MET A 69 6.92 -13.88 -6.97
N GLY A 70 6.30 -13.11 -6.11
CA GLY A 70 5.67 -11.84 -6.45
C GLY A 70 5.47 -10.98 -5.22
N THR A 71 4.98 -9.78 -5.41
CA THR A 71 4.66 -8.88 -4.30
C THR A 71 3.57 -7.89 -4.70
N THR A 72 2.70 -7.57 -3.75
CA THR A 72 1.87 -6.37 -3.86
C THR A 72 2.75 -5.12 -3.77
N ILE A 73 2.22 -4.01 -4.16
CA ILE A 73 2.81 -2.70 -3.87
C ILE A 73 1.72 -1.67 -3.64
N VAL A 74 1.87 -0.88 -2.60
CA VAL A 74 1.16 0.38 -2.40
C VAL A 74 2.18 1.44 -2.02
N LEU A 75 2.12 2.58 -2.68
CA LEU A 75 3.04 3.68 -2.43
C LEU A 75 2.33 5.02 -2.41
N ALA A 76 2.94 5.99 -1.71
CA ALA A 76 2.54 7.38 -1.73
C ALA A 76 3.77 8.25 -2.00
N PHE A 77 3.70 9.03 -3.06
CA PHE A 77 4.64 10.10 -3.34
C PHE A 77 4.03 11.42 -2.88
N ALA A 78 4.46 11.90 -1.71
CA ALA A 78 3.97 13.15 -1.13
C ALA A 78 4.90 14.32 -1.50
N PHE A 79 4.31 15.39 -2.04
CA PHE A 79 5.00 16.59 -2.47
C PHE A 79 4.11 17.83 -2.20
N ASP A 80 4.66 18.83 -1.54
CA ASP A 80 3.93 20.03 -1.12
C ASP A 80 2.59 19.67 -0.42
N LYS A 81 1.46 20.06 -1.01
CA LYS A 81 0.09 19.81 -0.51
C LYS A 81 -0.65 18.73 -1.31
N ASN A 82 0.07 17.88 -2.01
CA ASN A 82 -0.50 16.79 -2.80
C ASN A 82 0.22 15.48 -2.50
N ALA A 83 -0.44 14.37 -2.81
CA ALA A 83 0.18 13.08 -2.86
C ALA A 83 -0.34 12.28 -4.07
N LEU A 84 0.57 11.63 -4.77
CA LEU A 84 0.26 10.64 -5.78
C LEU A 84 0.31 9.26 -5.11
N ILE A 85 -0.81 8.56 -5.14
CA ILE A 85 -0.95 7.18 -4.68
C ILE A 85 -0.82 6.27 -5.88
N ALA A 86 -0.07 5.18 -5.76
CA ALA A 86 -0.10 4.11 -6.75
C ALA A 86 -0.16 2.76 -6.07
N HIS A 87 -0.86 1.79 -6.67
CA HIS A 87 -0.93 0.45 -6.10
C HIS A 87 -1.10 -0.63 -7.16
N LEU A 88 -0.71 -1.85 -6.77
CA LEU A 88 -0.95 -3.10 -7.47
C LEU A 88 -1.07 -4.21 -6.43
N GLY A 89 -2.25 -4.83 -6.34
CA GLY A 89 -2.56 -5.85 -5.32
C GLY A 89 -3.65 -5.42 -4.35
N ASP A 90 -3.65 -5.99 -3.16
CA ASP A 90 -4.62 -5.77 -2.09
C ASP A 90 -4.05 -5.09 -0.83
N SER A 91 -2.77 -4.67 -0.88
CA SER A 91 -2.23 -3.69 0.07
C SER A 91 -2.89 -2.33 -0.20
N ARG A 92 -3.24 -1.61 0.88
CA ARG A 92 -4.16 -0.47 0.77
C ARG A 92 -3.53 0.85 1.20
N ALA A 93 -4.02 1.92 0.58
CA ALA A 93 -3.82 3.29 1.03
C ALA A 93 -5.15 3.89 1.54
N TYR A 94 -5.06 4.67 2.62
CA TYR A 94 -6.18 5.41 3.18
C TYR A 94 -5.78 6.86 3.45
N SER A 95 -6.74 7.76 3.38
CA SER A 95 -6.62 9.12 3.91
C SER A 95 -7.39 9.28 5.21
N TYR A 96 -6.81 10.00 6.17
CA TYR A 96 -7.49 10.48 7.36
C TYR A 96 -7.38 12.00 7.39
N SER A 97 -8.51 12.68 7.22
CA SER A 97 -8.63 14.13 7.15
C SER A 97 -9.90 14.58 7.85
N GLU A 98 -9.81 15.60 8.71
CA GLU A 98 -10.96 16.20 9.41
C GLU A 98 -11.91 15.17 10.09
N GLY A 99 -11.35 14.10 10.63
CA GLY A 99 -12.11 13.03 11.28
C GLY A 99 -12.76 12.03 10.32
N LYS A 100 -12.52 12.14 9.02
CA LYS A 100 -12.97 11.18 8.00
C LYS A 100 -11.84 10.23 7.65
N PHE A 101 -12.15 8.96 7.54
CA PHE A 101 -11.23 7.90 7.11
C PHE A 101 -11.77 7.27 5.82
N VAL A 102 -10.99 7.36 4.75
CA VAL A 102 -11.42 6.95 3.40
C VAL A 102 -10.35 6.08 2.77
N GLN A 103 -10.74 4.90 2.27
CA GLN A 103 -9.87 4.07 1.43
C GLN A 103 -9.66 4.74 0.08
N LEU A 104 -8.41 4.86 -0.36
CA LEU A 104 -7.99 5.49 -1.62
C LEU A 104 -7.78 4.46 -2.73
N THR A 105 -7.41 3.24 -2.38
CA THR A 105 -7.10 2.15 -3.30
C THR A 105 -8.27 1.19 -3.44
N GLU A 106 -8.37 0.49 -4.56
CA GLU A 106 -9.33 -0.57 -4.75
C GLU A 106 -8.60 -1.91 -4.92
N ASP A 107 -8.90 -2.91 -4.06
CA ASP A 107 -8.16 -4.17 -4.04
C ASP A 107 -8.22 -4.91 -5.39
N HIS A 108 -7.07 -5.28 -5.92
CA HIS A 108 -6.97 -6.20 -7.05
C HIS A 108 -7.12 -7.64 -6.54
N SER A 109 -8.35 -8.03 -6.22
CA SER A 109 -8.69 -9.35 -5.68
C SER A 109 -9.89 -9.93 -6.41
N LEU A 110 -9.94 -11.27 -6.48
CA LEU A 110 -11.06 -11.99 -7.10
C LEU A 110 -12.41 -11.58 -6.49
N VAL A 111 -12.47 -11.44 -5.18
CA VAL A 111 -13.72 -11.10 -4.49
C VAL A 111 -14.17 -9.67 -4.81
N ASN A 112 -13.25 -8.75 -5.01
CA ASN A 112 -13.59 -7.39 -5.40
C ASN A 112 -14.10 -7.35 -6.87
N GLU A 113 -13.54 -8.13 -7.76
CA GLU A 113 -14.06 -8.29 -9.12
C GLU A 113 -15.49 -8.87 -9.12
N LEU A 114 -15.75 -9.89 -8.28
CA LEU A 114 -17.10 -10.45 -8.14
C LEU A 114 -18.11 -9.41 -7.59
N VAL A 115 -17.67 -8.54 -6.67
CA VAL A 115 -18.50 -7.43 -6.17
C VAL A 115 -18.78 -6.42 -7.28
N LYS A 116 -17.77 -6.02 -8.07
CA LYS A 116 -17.93 -5.11 -9.22
C LYS A 116 -18.91 -5.66 -10.26
N MET A 117 -18.86 -6.96 -10.50
CA MET A 117 -19.80 -7.65 -11.41
C MET A 117 -21.21 -7.86 -10.81
N GLY A 118 -21.43 -7.48 -9.54
CA GLY A 118 -22.69 -7.68 -8.84
C GLY A 118 -23.01 -9.14 -8.51
N GLN A 119 -22.04 -10.05 -8.56
CA GLN A 119 -22.22 -11.47 -8.28
C GLN A 119 -22.27 -11.77 -6.78
N ILE A 120 -21.56 -10.98 -5.97
CA ILE A 120 -21.59 -11.03 -4.51
C ILE A 120 -21.67 -9.63 -3.92
N THR A 121 -22.16 -9.51 -2.69
CA THR A 121 -22.14 -8.25 -1.93
C THR A 121 -20.79 -8.03 -1.27
N LYS A 122 -20.47 -6.78 -0.88
CA LYS A 122 -19.26 -6.46 -0.09
C LYS A 122 -19.18 -7.27 1.20
N GLU A 123 -20.32 -7.54 1.84
CA GLU A 123 -20.36 -8.34 3.07
C GLU A 123 -20.03 -9.82 2.80
N GLN A 124 -20.55 -10.38 1.71
CA GLN A 124 -20.21 -11.74 1.29
C GLN A 124 -18.73 -11.89 0.92
N ALA A 125 -18.12 -10.85 0.32
CA ALA A 125 -16.71 -10.84 -0.04
C ALA A 125 -15.80 -11.03 1.19
N LYS A 126 -16.12 -10.43 2.34
CA LYS A 126 -15.33 -10.55 3.59
C LYS A 126 -15.20 -11.98 4.09
N HIS A 127 -16.19 -12.82 3.83
CA HIS A 127 -16.26 -14.21 4.30
C HIS A 127 -16.09 -15.23 3.18
N HIS A 128 -15.72 -14.78 1.97
CA HIS A 128 -15.58 -15.65 0.81
C HIS A 128 -14.35 -16.57 0.97
N PRO A 129 -14.45 -17.88 0.61
CA PRO A 129 -13.31 -18.81 0.74
C PRO A 129 -12.07 -18.40 -0.05
N GLN A 130 -12.26 -17.66 -1.13
CA GLN A 130 -11.20 -17.19 -2.04
C GLN A 130 -10.89 -15.68 -1.86
N LYS A 131 -11.14 -15.10 -0.67
CA LYS A 131 -10.93 -13.68 -0.41
C LYS A 131 -9.46 -13.23 -0.56
N ASN A 132 -8.51 -14.16 -0.38
CA ASN A 132 -7.08 -13.89 -0.46
C ASN A 132 -6.50 -14.15 -1.88
N ILE A 133 -7.35 -14.36 -2.91
CA ILE A 133 -6.86 -14.50 -4.28
C ILE A 133 -6.64 -13.11 -4.87
N ILE A 134 -5.37 -12.75 -5.06
CA ILE A 134 -4.95 -11.50 -5.69
C ILE A 134 -4.94 -11.69 -7.21
N THR A 135 -5.48 -10.70 -7.94
CA THR A 135 -5.58 -10.75 -9.41
C THR A 135 -4.45 -10.01 -10.12
N GLN A 136 -3.78 -9.09 -9.43
CA GLN A 136 -2.62 -8.35 -9.94
C GLN A 136 -1.55 -8.18 -8.87
N ALA A 137 -0.28 -8.40 -9.24
CA ALA A 137 0.90 -8.17 -8.40
C ALA A 137 2.15 -8.07 -9.26
N LEU A 138 3.23 -7.48 -8.73
CA LEU A 138 4.55 -7.50 -9.36
C LEU A 138 5.10 -8.93 -9.37
N GLY A 139 5.73 -9.34 -10.50
CA GLY A 139 6.36 -10.64 -10.64
C GLY A 139 5.44 -11.80 -11.00
N VAL A 140 4.12 -11.56 -11.21
CA VAL A 140 3.13 -12.62 -11.48
C VAL A 140 2.75 -12.67 -12.97
N SER A 141 2.63 -11.53 -13.62
CA SER A 141 2.25 -11.44 -15.03
C SER A 141 3.28 -10.60 -15.80
N SER A 142 3.45 -10.91 -17.10
CA SER A 142 4.31 -10.12 -17.99
C SER A 142 3.81 -8.69 -18.21
N THR A 143 2.52 -8.46 -18.01
CA THR A 143 1.90 -7.13 -18.09
C THR A 143 1.23 -6.81 -16.76
N ILE A 144 1.40 -5.59 -16.30
CA ILE A 144 0.75 -5.05 -15.11
C ILE A 144 -0.03 -3.80 -15.47
N ASP A 145 -1.06 -3.49 -14.68
CA ASP A 145 -1.88 -2.28 -14.83
C ASP A 145 -2.01 -1.58 -13.46
N PRO A 146 -0.96 -0.85 -13.02
CA PRO A 146 -0.99 -0.15 -11.75
C PRO A 146 -2.03 0.97 -11.77
N GLU A 147 -2.83 1.08 -10.70
CA GLU A 147 -3.76 2.19 -10.53
C GLU A 147 -3.07 3.38 -9.86
N PHE A 148 -3.44 4.59 -10.30
CA PHE A 148 -2.91 5.86 -9.80
C PHE A 148 -4.05 6.79 -9.39
N ASP A 149 -3.90 7.46 -8.25
CA ASP A 149 -4.82 8.49 -7.79
C ASP A 149 -4.05 9.69 -7.22
N GLU A 150 -4.46 10.91 -7.54
CA GLU A 150 -3.86 12.13 -7.01
C GLU A 150 -4.80 12.78 -6.00
N ILE A 151 -4.32 12.94 -4.77
CA ILE A 151 -5.08 13.55 -3.69
C ILE A 151 -4.44 14.83 -3.18
N LYS A 152 -5.28 15.74 -2.65
CA LYS A 152 -4.81 16.89 -1.88
C LYS A 152 -4.63 16.52 -0.43
N MET A 153 -3.57 17.01 0.17
CA MET A 153 -3.29 16.89 1.60
C MET A 153 -3.44 18.24 2.28
N GLY A 154 -4.45 18.40 3.11
CA GLY A 154 -4.61 19.54 4.01
C GLY A 154 -3.63 19.49 5.19
N GLY A 155 -3.58 20.56 5.97
CA GLY A 155 -2.85 20.56 7.23
C GLY A 155 -3.39 19.50 8.19
N ASN A 156 -2.50 18.73 8.80
CA ASN A 156 -2.78 17.62 9.72
C ASN A 156 -3.43 16.37 9.11
N ASP A 157 -3.52 16.27 7.78
CA ASP A 157 -3.94 15.05 7.11
C ASP A 157 -2.90 13.93 7.25
N ILE A 158 -3.37 12.70 7.32
CA ILE A 158 -2.55 11.50 7.42
C ILE A 158 -2.89 10.56 6.26
N ILE A 159 -1.86 10.06 5.58
CA ILE A 159 -1.97 8.89 4.70
C ILE A 159 -1.50 7.67 5.47
N LEU A 160 -2.29 6.61 5.44
CA LEU A 160 -1.93 5.28 5.92
C LEU A 160 -1.70 4.37 4.72
N LEU A 161 -0.53 3.73 4.66
CA LEU A 161 -0.26 2.59 3.79
C LEU A 161 -0.16 1.34 4.66
N CYS A 162 -0.77 0.24 4.25
CA CYS A 162 -0.71 -1.01 5.01
C CYS A 162 -0.88 -2.26 4.14
N THR A 163 -0.38 -3.38 4.63
CA THR A 163 -0.69 -4.71 4.11
C THR A 163 -2.05 -5.19 4.61
N ASP A 164 -2.59 -6.23 4.01
CA ASP A 164 -3.88 -6.83 4.33
C ASP A 164 -3.94 -7.43 5.75
N GLY A 165 -2.79 -7.81 6.33
CA GLY A 165 -2.69 -8.25 7.72
C GLY A 165 -3.26 -7.24 8.74
N LEU A 166 -3.19 -5.93 8.43
CA LEU A 166 -3.86 -4.91 9.24
C LEU A 166 -5.37 -4.95 9.04
N THR A 167 -5.85 -4.89 7.80
CA THR A 167 -7.27 -4.73 7.44
C THR A 167 -8.08 -6.01 7.54
N ASN A 168 -7.43 -7.17 7.54
CA ASN A 168 -8.03 -8.45 7.91
C ASN A 168 -8.30 -8.56 9.42
N SER A 169 -7.56 -7.81 10.24
CA SER A 169 -7.65 -7.86 11.71
C SER A 169 -8.44 -6.69 12.31
N LEU A 170 -8.32 -5.49 11.74
CA LEU A 170 -8.97 -4.26 12.21
C LEU A 170 -9.99 -3.75 11.19
N SER A 171 -11.16 -3.38 11.68
CA SER A 171 -12.16 -2.66 10.85
C SER A 171 -11.77 -1.19 10.67
N ASP A 172 -12.28 -0.57 9.59
CA ASP A 172 -12.05 0.85 9.31
C ASP A 172 -12.36 1.78 10.50
N PRO A 173 -13.49 1.60 11.26
CA PRO A 173 -13.75 2.41 12.44
C PRO A 173 -12.70 2.25 13.56
N GLN A 174 -12.11 1.05 13.73
CA GLN A 174 -11.06 0.82 14.73
C GLN A 174 -9.74 1.51 14.32
N ILE A 175 -9.38 1.42 13.04
CA ILE A 175 -8.21 2.13 12.48
C ILE A 175 -8.40 3.64 12.65
N GLN A 176 -9.56 4.16 12.23
CA GLN A 176 -9.92 5.58 12.36
C GLN A 176 -9.81 6.08 13.80
N GLN A 177 -10.30 5.32 14.77
CA GLN A 177 -10.24 5.69 16.19
C GLN A 177 -8.79 5.83 16.68
N ILE A 178 -7.90 4.95 16.24
CA ILE A 178 -6.47 5.02 16.60
C ILE A 178 -5.82 6.24 15.97
N LEU A 179 -6.09 6.51 14.68
CA LEU A 179 -5.56 7.67 13.98
C LEU A 179 -6.08 9.00 14.55
N ALA A 180 -7.31 9.02 15.06
CA ALA A 180 -7.93 10.19 15.68
C ALA A 180 -7.34 10.57 17.04
N THR A 181 -6.56 9.69 17.69
CA THR A 181 -6.02 9.92 19.04
C THR A 181 -4.89 10.96 18.98
N LYS A 182 -5.20 12.23 19.29
CA LYS A 182 -4.27 13.37 19.16
C LYS A 182 -3.07 13.29 20.10
N GLU A 183 -3.24 12.63 21.26
CA GLU A 183 -2.22 12.48 22.29
C GLU A 183 -1.07 11.54 21.88
N LEU A 184 -1.30 10.72 20.85
CA LEU A 184 -0.30 9.78 20.34
C LEU A 184 0.52 10.41 19.21
N SER A 185 1.83 10.28 19.28
CA SER A 185 2.72 10.52 18.14
C SER A 185 2.43 9.56 16.97
N LEU A 186 2.89 9.86 15.76
CA LEU A 186 2.74 8.95 14.62
C LEU A 186 3.30 7.55 14.90
N ARG A 187 4.46 7.48 15.54
CA ARG A 187 5.09 6.21 15.91
C ARG A 187 4.24 5.40 16.88
N GLU A 188 3.63 6.06 17.85
CA GLU A 188 2.74 5.39 18.81
C GLU A 188 1.46 4.92 18.15
N ARG A 189 0.92 5.68 17.17
CA ARG A 189 -0.24 5.25 16.35
C ARG A 189 0.11 4.00 15.53
N CYS A 190 1.26 3.97 14.83
CA CYS A 190 1.74 2.78 14.13
C CYS A 190 1.85 1.57 15.08
N ASN A 191 2.52 1.74 16.22
CA ASN A 191 2.68 0.67 17.20
C ASN A 191 1.33 0.18 17.74
N LYS A 192 0.37 1.08 17.96
CA LYS A 192 -0.96 0.74 18.43
C LYS A 192 -1.78 -0.02 17.37
N LEU A 193 -1.70 0.39 16.09
CA LEU A 193 -2.32 -0.34 14.98
C LEU A 193 -1.81 -1.78 14.92
N ILE A 194 -0.50 -1.97 14.94
CA ILE A 194 0.13 -3.30 14.89
C ILE A 194 -0.23 -4.13 16.13
N SER A 195 -0.16 -3.53 17.33
CA SER A 195 -0.46 -4.27 18.58
C SER A 195 -1.93 -4.69 18.68
N GLU A 196 -2.87 -3.85 18.25
CA GLU A 196 -4.29 -4.18 18.24
C GLU A 196 -4.62 -5.25 17.18
N ALA A 197 -4.02 -5.17 15.99
CA ALA A 197 -4.20 -6.19 14.97
C ALA A 197 -3.66 -7.56 15.45
N ASN A 198 -2.49 -7.59 16.06
CA ASN A 198 -1.93 -8.81 16.67
C ASN A 198 -2.82 -9.35 17.81
N ARG A 199 -3.40 -8.48 18.63
CA ARG A 199 -4.31 -8.87 19.72
C ARG A 199 -5.60 -9.52 19.22
N LEU A 200 -6.07 -9.11 18.03
CA LEU A 200 -7.32 -9.61 17.42
C LEU A 200 -7.12 -10.86 16.53
N GLY A 201 -5.90 -11.38 16.42
CA GLY A 201 -5.65 -12.62 15.71
C GLY A 201 -4.24 -12.75 15.18
N GLY A 202 -3.65 -11.67 14.65
CA GLY A 202 -2.27 -11.67 14.14
C GLY A 202 -1.98 -12.80 13.15
N GLY A 203 -2.95 -13.09 12.28
CA GLY A 203 -2.89 -14.25 11.38
C GLY A 203 -1.95 -14.07 10.19
N ASP A 204 -1.40 -12.87 9.99
CA ASP A 204 -0.51 -12.54 8.88
C ASP A 204 0.52 -11.49 9.30
N ASN A 205 1.50 -11.23 8.43
CA ASN A 205 2.47 -10.15 8.58
C ASN A 205 1.77 -8.79 8.48
N ILE A 206 2.11 -7.87 9.37
CA ILE A 206 1.48 -6.55 9.44
C ILE A 206 2.53 -5.47 9.21
N THR A 207 2.40 -4.76 8.09
CA THR A 207 3.20 -3.57 7.80
C THR A 207 2.30 -2.34 7.79
N VAL A 208 2.74 -1.27 8.45
CA VAL A 208 2.05 0.01 8.57
C VAL A 208 3.02 1.15 8.33
N CYS A 209 2.67 2.08 7.46
CA CYS A 209 3.38 3.32 7.25
C CYS A 209 2.41 4.50 7.33
N LEU A 210 2.76 5.54 8.10
CA LEU A 210 1.99 6.78 8.21
C LEU A 210 2.80 7.96 7.66
N ILE A 211 2.17 8.73 6.78
CA ILE A 211 2.69 10.02 6.30
C ILE A 211 1.76 11.09 6.87
N TRP A 212 2.33 12.09 7.54
CA TRP A 212 1.59 13.20 8.14
C TRP A 212 2.01 14.52 7.53
N ASN A 213 1.07 15.25 6.95
CA ASN A 213 1.28 16.64 6.56
C ASN A 213 1.09 17.54 7.78
N LYS A 214 2.17 17.70 8.58
CA LYS A 214 2.11 18.53 9.77
C LYS A 214 1.98 20.00 9.38
N GLU A 215 0.92 20.66 9.85
CA GLU A 215 0.77 22.10 9.74
C GLU A 215 1.84 22.81 10.57
N ASP A 216 2.64 23.67 9.95
CA ASP A 216 3.59 24.49 10.68
C ASP A 216 2.83 25.53 11.53
N GLU A 217 2.92 25.45 12.85
CA GLU A 217 2.35 26.41 13.80
C GLU A 217 2.90 27.85 13.63
N SER A 218 3.76 28.09 12.60
CA SER A 218 4.46 29.36 12.37
C SER A 218 3.76 30.30 11.38
N SER A 219 2.62 29.93 10.79
CA SER A 219 1.95 30.77 9.77
C SER A 219 0.93 31.80 10.32
N ASP A 220 0.78 31.88 11.65
CA ASP A 220 -0.06 32.88 12.34
C ASP A 220 0.78 33.91 13.12
N ARG A 221 1.74 34.59 12.43
CA ARG A 221 2.39 35.80 12.97
C ARG A 221 2.50 36.89 11.93
#